data_4c8f040ba2dff225a1d49bc2776cc937
#
_entry.id   4c8f040ba2dff225a1d49bc2776cc937
#
_cell.length_a   1.000
_cell.length_b   1.000
_cell.length_c   1.000
_cell.angle_alpha   90.00
_cell.angle_beta   90.00
_cell.angle_gamma   90.00
#
_symmetry.space_group_name_H-M   'P 1'
#
loop_
_entity.id
_entity.type
_entity.pdbx_description
1 polymer ?
#
loop_
_entity_poly.entity_id
_entity_poly.type
_entity_poly.pdbx_seq_one_letter_code
_entity_poly.pdbx_strand_id
1 'polypeptide(L)'
;MTALIGGQVDIANFPLSLAKSFSERVKILGLASKERLPSAPEIPTMAEQGLPGYQIMQWWGLVSPRGTPKPVVSTINAAIGRSLGTAEMKDRLATLFAEPWPSSPETFGAFLKAEIDSLGKIIRTAGIKAE
;
A
#
# COMPACT_ATOMS: atom_id res chain seq x y z
N MET A 1 11.15 -6.36 -10.62
CA MET A 1 10.59 -7.32 -11.59
C MET A 1 11.66 -7.98 -12.42
N THR A 2 12.60 -7.26 -13.07
CA THR A 2 13.67 -7.82 -13.90
C THR A 2 14.49 -8.90 -13.18
N ALA A 3 14.92 -8.63 -11.94
CA ALA A 3 15.69 -9.60 -11.14
C ALA A 3 14.91 -10.89 -10.84
N LEU A 4 13.59 -10.79 -10.60
CA LEU A 4 12.74 -11.96 -10.37
C LEU A 4 12.58 -12.79 -11.65
N ILE A 5 12.28 -12.14 -12.78
CA ILE A 5 12.14 -12.82 -14.08
C ILE A 5 13.47 -13.41 -14.56
N GLY A 6 14.58 -12.75 -14.23
CA GLY A 6 15.94 -13.21 -14.56
C GLY A 6 16.51 -14.26 -13.61
N GLY A 7 15.75 -14.69 -12.58
CA GLY A 7 16.19 -15.72 -11.63
C GLY A 7 17.28 -15.26 -10.65
N GLN A 8 17.49 -13.95 -10.51
CA GLN A 8 18.45 -13.39 -9.55
C GLN A 8 17.88 -13.34 -8.13
N VAL A 9 16.55 -13.35 -8.00
CA VAL A 9 15.80 -13.50 -6.74
C VAL A 9 14.65 -14.46 -6.95
N ASP A 10 14.34 -15.25 -5.93
CA ASP A 10 13.29 -16.27 -5.99
C ASP A 10 11.91 -15.72 -5.65
N ILE A 11 11.86 -14.71 -4.78
CA ILE A 11 10.62 -14.10 -4.28
C ILE A 11 10.81 -12.58 -4.21
N ALA A 12 9.74 -11.83 -4.49
CA ALA A 12 9.74 -10.39 -4.34
C ALA A 12 8.33 -9.87 -4.04
N ASN A 13 8.25 -8.72 -3.38
CA ASN A 13 6.99 -8.02 -3.13
C ASN A 13 6.82 -6.90 -4.16
N PHE A 14 5.66 -6.89 -4.81
CA PHE A 14 5.31 -5.90 -5.82
C PHE A 14 3.85 -5.45 -5.68
N PRO A 15 3.49 -4.25 -6.16
CA PRO A 15 2.10 -3.87 -6.38
C PRO A 15 1.38 -4.92 -7.23
N LEU A 16 0.14 -5.28 -6.85
CA LEU A 16 -0.61 -6.31 -7.55
C LEU A 16 -0.82 -5.99 -9.04
N SER A 17 -1.04 -4.71 -9.37
CA SER A 17 -1.14 -4.24 -10.76
C SER A 17 0.10 -4.61 -11.59
N LEU A 18 1.29 -4.43 -11.02
CA LEU A 18 2.54 -4.80 -11.67
C LEU A 18 2.69 -6.32 -11.77
N ALA A 19 2.37 -7.07 -10.71
CA ALA A 19 2.45 -8.54 -10.74
C ALA A 19 1.49 -9.13 -11.78
N LYS A 20 0.26 -8.61 -11.88
CA LYS A 20 -0.71 -9.04 -12.91
C LYS A 20 -0.27 -8.73 -14.34
N SER A 21 0.46 -7.64 -14.58
CA SER A 21 1.01 -7.34 -15.91
C SER A 21 2.06 -8.36 -16.40
N PHE A 22 2.60 -9.17 -15.49
CA PHE A 22 3.57 -10.22 -15.78
C PHE A 22 3.08 -11.62 -15.37
N SER A 23 1.77 -11.82 -15.26
CA SER A 23 1.15 -13.08 -14.78
C SER A 23 1.54 -14.33 -15.58
N GLU A 24 1.93 -14.19 -16.84
CA GLU A 24 2.44 -15.28 -17.65
C GLU A 24 3.88 -15.72 -17.27
N ARG A 25 4.61 -14.87 -16.55
CA ARG A 25 6.04 -15.07 -16.22
C ARG A 25 6.30 -15.18 -14.72
N VAL A 26 5.36 -14.77 -13.89
CA VAL A 26 5.49 -14.80 -12.43
C VAL A 26 4.23 -15.42 -11.81
N LYS A 27 4.41 -16.17 -10.74
CA LYS A 27 3.30 -16.71 -9.95
C LYS A 27 3.00 -15.77 -8.78
N ILE A 28 1.75 -15.32 -8.68
CA ILE A 28 1.29 -14.57 -7.51
C ILE A 28 1.02 -15.59 -6.40
N LEU A 29 1.75 -15.49 -5.30
CA LEU A 29 1.62 -16.41 -4.17
C LEU A 29 0.52 -16.00 -3.22
N GLY A 30 0.34 -14.70 -2.97
CA GLY A 30 -0.68 -14.17 -2.09
C GLY A 30 -0.58 -12.67 -1.93
N LEU A 31 -1.59 -12.08 -1.30
CA LEU A 31 -1.66 -10.66 -0.97
C LEU A 31 -1.08 -10.42 0.43
N ALA A 32 -0.23 -9.42 0.58
CA ALA A 32 0.30 -8.97 1.86
C ALA A 32 -0.67 -8.00 2.59
N SER A 33 -1.97 -8.14 2.36
CA SER A 33 -3.04 -7.38 3.00
C SER A 33 -3.70 -8.19 4.11
N LYS A 34 -4.43 -7.50 5.00
CA LYS A 34 -5.19 -8.14 6.08
C LYS A 34 -6.32 -9.01 5.55
N GLU A 35 -6.97 -8.55 4.50
CA GLU A 35 -8.12 -9.19 3.86
C GLU A 35 -7.89 -9.28 2.36
N ARG A 36 -8.62 -10.17 1.68
CA ARG A 36 -8.60 -10.23 0.21
C ARG A 36 -9.13 -8.93 -0.38
N LEU A 37 -8.54 -8.52 -1.50
CA LEU A 37 -9.03 -7.34 -2.21
C LEU A 37 -10.34 -7.67 -2.93
N PRO A 38 -11.39 -6.82 -2.82
CA PRO A 38 -12.63 -7.00 -3.58
C PRO A 38 -12.41 -7.06 -5.09
N SER A 39 -11.39 -6.35 -5.59
CA SER A 39 -10.99 -6.32 -7.00
C SER A 39 -10.18 -7.54 -7.46
N ALA A 40 -9.79 -8.44 -6.54
CA ALA A 40 -9.06 -9.67 -6.81
C ALA A 40 -9.37 -10.76 -5.77
N PRO A 41 -10.63 -11.19 -5.64
CA PRO A 41 -11.07 -12.10 -4.58
C PRO A 41 -10.49 -13.51 -4.73
N GLU A 42 -10.00 -13.85 -5.90
CA GLU A 42 -9.38 -15.15 -6.21
C GLU A 42 -7.98 -15.30 -5.60
N ILE A 43 -7.31 -14.20 -5.22
CA ILE A 43 -5.97 -14.25 -4.68
C ILE A 43 -6.04 -14.30 -3.15
N PRO A 44 -5.52 -15.37 -2.51
CA PRO A 44 -5.53 -15.48 -1.05
C PRO A 44 -4.57 -14.47 -0.40
N THR A 45 -4.77 -14.18 0.87
CA THR A 45 -3.80 -13.41 1.66
C THR A 45 -2.62 -14.30 2.10
N MET A 46 -1.50 -13.69 2.47
CA MET A 46 -0.36 -14.42 3.04
C MET A 46 -0.73 -15.07 4.39
N ALA A 47 -1.64 -14.47 5.15
CA ALA A 47 -2.17 -15.04 6.38
C ALA A 47 -2.92 -16.37 6.13
N GLU A 48 -3.76 -16.43 5.09
CA GLU A 48 -4.44 -17.65 4.65
C GLU A 48 -3.47 -18.73 4.15
N GLN A 49 -2.28 -18.33 3.71
CA GLN A 49 -1.20 -19.22 3.26
C GLN A 49 -0.25 -19.66 4.39
N GLY A 50 -0.62 -19.41 5.65
CA GLY A 50 0.13 -19.87 6.82
C GLY A 50 1.18 -18.86 7.35
N LEU A 51 1.13 -17.62 6.92
CA LEU A 51 2.00 -16.53 7.43
C LEU A 51 1.15 -15.46 8.16
N PRO A 52 0.56 -15.79 9.33
CA PRO A 52 -0.25 -14.82 10.07
C PRO A 52 0.60 -13.63 10.48
N GLY A 53 0.03 -12.43 10.33
CA GLY A 53 0.72 -11.18 10.67
C GLY A 53 1.69 -10.65 9.59
N TYR A 54 1.90 -11.38 8.50
CA TYR A 54 2.65 -10.85 7.36
C TYR A 54 1.77 -9.85 6.61
N GLN A 55 2.02 -8.56 6.85
CA GLN A 55 1.31 -7.45 6.24
C GLN A 55 2.30 -6.41 5.75
N ILE A 56 2.23 -6.07 4.49
CA ILE A 56 2.97 -4.97 3.87
C ILE A 56 1.95 -4.16 3.08
N MET A 57 1.56 -3.02 3.61
CA MET A 57 0.62 -2.14 2.94
C MET A 57 1.38 -1.12 2.12
N GLN A 58 1.11 -1.08 0.83
CA GLN A 58 1.51 0.03 0.00
C GLN A 58 0.43 1.10 0.06
N TRP A 59 0.82 2.34 0.36
CA TRP A 59 -0.11 3.46 0.48
C TRP A 59 0.43 4.70 -0.21
N TRP A 60 -0.46 5.57 -0.60
CA TRP A 60 -0.16 6.90 -1.14
C TRP A 60 -0.87 7.94 -0.29
N GLY A 61 -0.18 8.99 0.07
CA GLY A 61 -0.73 10.07 0.87
C GLY A 61 -0.21 11.44 0.42
N LEU A 62 -0.98 12.48 0.69
CA LEU A 62 -0.58 13.86 0.51
C LEU A 62 -0.04 14.42 1.82
N VAL A 63 1.11 15.07 1.73
CA VAL A 63 1.72 15.80 2.84
C VAL A 63 1.94 17.25 2.45
N SER A 64 1.92 18.14 3.42
CA SER A 64 2.19 19.56 3.24
C SER A 64 3.41 20.00 4.04
N PRO A 65 4.08 21.10 3.67
CA PRO A 65 5.17 21.66 4.47
C PRO A 65 4.75 21.95 5.91
N ARG A 66 5.71 21.85 6.83
CA ARG A 66 5.49 22.22 8.23
C ARG A 66 5.07 23.71 8.30
N GLY A 67 4.04 23.98 9.10
CA GLY A 67 3.51 25.34 9.25
C GLY A 67 2.40 25.72 8.26
N THR A 68 2.00 24.81 7.35
CA THR A 68 0.81 25.04 6.53
C THR A 68 -0.40 25.32 7.43
N PRO A 69 -1.15 26.43 7.23
CA PRO A 69 -2.29 26.78 8.07
C PRO A 69 -3.35 25.67 8.09
N LYS A 70 -3.86 25.35 9.29
CA LYS A 70 -4.88 24.30 9.46
C LYS A 70 -6.09 24.45 8.52
N PRO A 71 -6.64 25.65 8.26
CA PRO A 71 -7.76 25.79 7.33
C PRO A 71 -7.43 25.33 5.92
N VAL A 72 -6.19 25.56 5.45
CA VAL A 72 -5.73 25.11 4.13
C VAL A 72 -5.68 23.59 4.09
N VAL A 73 -5.07 22.95 5.10
CA VAL A 73 -5.02 21.47 5.22
C VAL A 73 -6.44 20.89 5.23
N SER A 74 -7.36 21.46 6.02
CA SER A 74 -8.75 20.99 6.09
C SER A 74 -9.48 21.13 4.76
N THR A 75 -9.26 22.23 4.04
CA THR A 75 -9.87 22.44 2.70
C THR A 75 -9.40 21.39 1.70
N ILE A 76 -8.09 21.12 1.65
CA ILE A 76 -7.50 20.12 0.76
C ILE A 76 -8.01 18.72 1.14
N ASN A 77 -7.99 18.38 2.44
CA ASN A 77 -8.46 17.08 2.91
C ASN A 77 -9.94 16.84 2.55
N ALA A 78 -10.80 17.84 2.74
CA ALA A 78 -12.21 17.75 2.37
C ALA A 78 -12.39 17.58 0.85
N ALA A 79 -11.58 18.25 0.02
CA ALA A 79 -11.63 18.09 -1.44
C ALA A 79 -11.22 16.69 -1.87
N ILE A 80 -10.14 16.15 -1.29
CA ILE A 80 -9.68 14.78 -1.54
C ILE A 80 -10.74 13.76 -1.11
N GLY A 81 -11.32 13.93 0.09
CA GLY A 81 -12.37 13.04 0.59
C GLY A 81 -13.58 12.97 -0.35
N ARG A 82 -14.01 14.14 -0.87
CA ARG A 82 -15.09 14.18 -1.87
C ARG A 82 -14.70 13.46 -3.17
N SER A 83 -13.50 13.68 -3.67
CA SER A 83 -12.99 13.03 -4.88
C SER A 83 -12.93 11.52 -4.72
N LEU A 84 -12.36 11.02 -3.62
CA LEU A 84 -12.27 9.59 -3.32
C LEU A 84 -13.64 8.91 -3.15
N GLY A 85 -14.68 9.68 -2.81
CA GLY A 85 -16.05 9.21 -2.68
C GLY A 85 -16.77 8.99 -4.01
N THR A 86 -16.28 9.56 -5.12
CA THR A 86 -16.94 9.45 -6.43
C THR A 86 -16.83 8.06 -7.04
N ALA A 87 -17.84 7.64 -7.80
CA ALA A 87 -17.81 6.36 -8.52
C ALA A 87 -16.62 6.30 -9.49
N GLU A 88 -16.40 7.37 -10.26
CA GLU A 88 -15.30 7.45 -11.22
C GLU A 88 -13.92 7.20 -10.55
N MET A 89 -13.69 7.82 -9.37
CA MET A 89 -12.42 7.63 -8.68
C MET A 89 -12.29 6.20 -8.13
N LYS A 90 -13.36 5.64 -7.59
CA LYS A 90 -13.37 4.24 -7.11
C LYS A 90 -13.08 3.27 -8.24
N ASP A 91 -13.69 3.46 -9.40
CA ASP A 91 -13.46 2.61 -10.57
C ASP A 91 -12.01 2.72 -11.06
N ARG A 92 -11.45 3.93 -11.10
CA ARG A 92 -10.03 4.15 -11.45
C ARG A 92 -9.08 3.48 -10.47
N LEU A 93 -9.34 3.60 -9.16
CA LEU A 93 -8.52 2.95 -8.14
C LEU A 93 -8.63 1.42 -8.23
N ALA A 94 -9.81 0.88 -8.49
CA ALA A 94 -10.01 -0.57 -8.65
C ALA A 94 -9.17 -1.15 -9.81
N THR A 95 -8.98 -0.41 -10.92
CA THR A 95 -8.09 -0.85 -12.01
C THR A 95 -6.62 -0.94 -11.59
N LEU A 96 -6.24 -0.22 -10.53
CA LEU A 96 -4.90 -0.26 -9.94
C LEU A 96 -4.81 -1.23 -8.75
N PHE A 97 -5.90 -1.95 -8.44
CA PHE A 97 -6.03 -2.77 -7.23
C PHE A 97 -5.77 -1.97 -5.95
N ALA A 98 -6.22 -0.72 -5.92
CA ALA A 98 -6.11 0.19 -4.81
C ALA A 98 -7.49 0.50 -4.23
N GLU A 99 -7.55 0.63 -2.92
CA GLU A 99 -8.77 0.97 -2.19
C GLU A 99 -8.72 2.42 -1.70
N PRO A 100 -9.80 3.21 -1.87
CA PRO A 100 -9.85 4.55 -1.33
C PRO A 100 -9.87 4.51 0.21
N TRP A 101 -8.98 5.27 0.83
CA TRP A 101 -8.92 5.40 2.29
C TRP A 101 -9.01 6.88 2.71
N PRO A 102 -10.20 7.49 2.64
CA PRO A 102 -10.40 8.85 3.12
C PRO A 102 -10.17 8.88 4.64
N SER A 103 -9.26 9.72 5.09
CA SER A 103 -8.89 9.86 6.49
C SER A 103 -8.73 11.31 6.89
N SER A 104 -8.90 11.63 8.18
CA SER A 104 -8.54 12.95 8.69
C SER A 104 -7.02 13.15 8.69
N PRO A 105 -6.54 14.41 8.70
CA PRO A 105 -5.11 14.69 8.85
C PRO A 105 -4.50 14.07 10.10
N GLU A 106 -5.25 14.03 11.21
CA GLU A 106 -4.82 13.46 12.48
C GLU A 106 -4.70 11.94 12.39
N THR A 107 -5.69 11.27 11.78
CA THR A 107 -5.69 9.81 11.56
C THR A 107 -4.53 9.41 10.67
N PHE A 108 -4.31 10.14 9.56
CA PHE A 108 -3.19 9.87 8.66
C PHE A 108 -1.84 10.12 9.34
N GLY A 109 -1.72 11.18 10.16
CA GLY A 109 -0.51 11.46 10.93
C GLY A 109 -0.18 10.38 11.94
N ALA A 110 -1.19 9.84 12.65
CA ALA A 110 -1.01 8.71 13.57
C ALA A 110 -0.58 7.44 12.84
N PHE A 111 -1.20 7.15 11.71
CA PHE A 111 -0.82 6.04 10.84
C PHE A 111 0.63 6.17 10.36
N LEU A 112 1.02 7.32 9.84
CA LEU A 112 2.38 7.58 9.35
C LEU A 112 3.43 7.37 10.45
N LYS A 113 3.13 7.84 11.67
CA LYS A 113 4.01 7.61 12.82
C LYS A 113 4.16 6.12 13.13
N ALA A 114 3.06 5.37 13.17
CA ALA A 114 3.08 3.93 13.43
C ALA A 114 3.88 3.16 12.36
N GLU A 115 3.74 3.53 11.08
CA GLU A 115 4.50 2.96 9.96
C GLU A 115 6.01 3.22 10.12
N ILE A 116 6.40 4.48 10.43
CA ILE A 116 7.80 4.85 10.67
C ILE A 116 8.40 4.04 11.82
N ASP A 117 7.66 3.92 12.93
CA ASP A 117 8.13 3.18 14.12
C ASP A 117 8.28 1.68 13.80
N SER A 118 7.31 1.08 13.11
CA SER A 118 7.30 -0.33 12.70
C SER A 118 8.42 -0.65 11.72
N LEU A 119 8.49 0.08 10.61
CA LEU A 119 9.52 -0.13 9.58
C LEU A 119 10.92 0.17 10.13
N GLY A 120 11.06 1.20 10.95
CA GLY A 120 12.32 1.53 11.62
C GLY A 120 12.79 0.41 12.54
N LYS A 121 11.88 -0.30 13.21
CA LYS A 121 12.22 -1.50 14.00
C LYS A 121 12.72 -2.64 13.12
N ILE A 122 12.02 -2.92 12.01
CA ILE A 122 12.41 -3.96 11.06
C ILE A 122 13.79 -3.68 10.46
N ILE A 123 14.03 -2.45 9.99
CA ILE A 123 15.31 -2.02 9.40
C ILE A 123 16.46 -2.24 10.39
N ARG A 124 16.28 -1.82 11.65
CA ARG A 124 17.30 -2.00 12.68
C ARG A 124 17.55 -3.47 12.99
N THR A 125 16.49 -4.28 13.12
CA THR A 125 16.60 -5.71 13.43
C THR A 125 17.26 -6.49 12.29
N ALA A 126 16.98 -6.11 11.05
CA ALA A 126 17.56 -6.73 9.85
C ALA A 126 18.98 -6.21 9.52
N GLY A 127 19.49 -5.22 10.26
CA GLY A 127 20.82 -4.65 10.01
C GLY A 127 20.94 -3.91 8.68
N ILE A 128 19.81 -3.46 8.10
CA ILE A 128 19.79 -2.75 6.83
C ILE A 128 20.38 -1.35 7.04
N LYS A 129 21.41 -1.01 6.26
CA LYS A 129 22.05 0.32 6.26
C LYS A 129 21.60 1.07 5.01
N ALA A 130 21.32 2.38 5.16
CA ALA A 130 21.18 3.26 4.01
C ALA A 130 22.56 3.42 3.35
N GLU A 131 22.60 3.24 2.03
CA GLU A 131 23.75 3.58 1.20
C GLU A 131 23.74 5.07 0.87
#